data_2013960dc2e22bcc1f2a304a978afd9b
#
_entry.id   2013960dc2e22bcc1f2a304a978afd9b
#
_cell.length_a   1.000
_cell.length_b   1.000
_cell.length_c   1.000
_cell.angle_alpha   90.00
_cell.angle_beta   90.00
_cell.angle_gamma   90.00
#
_symmetry.space_group_name_H-M   'P 1'
#
loop_
_entity.id
_entity.type
_entity.pdbx_description
1 polymer ?
#
loop_
_entity_poly.entity_id
_entity_poly.type
_entity_poly.pdbx_seq_one_letter_code
_entity_poly.pdbx_strand_id
1 'polypeptide(L)'
;MNSPSNPSGMAYTKAEFVALGEVLRKYPDVLIATDDMYEHTLWIEEFNNILTVNPDLYDRTIVLNGVSKAYSMTGWRIGYAAGPQALIGAMKKLQSQSTSN
;
A
#
# COMPACT_ATOMS: atom_id res chain seq x y z
N MET A 1 -1.58 -2.34 6.21
CA MET A 1 -3.02 -1.98 6.12
C MET A 1 -3.53 -2.33 4.74
N ASN A 2 -4.86 -2.46 4.57
CA ASN A 2 -5.49 -2.74 3.27
C ASN A 2 -6.81 -1.96 3.21
N SER A 3 -6.91 -1.00 2.27
CA SER A 3 -8.07 -0.12 2.13
C SER A 3 -8.20 0.34 0.67
N PRO A 4 -9.31 0.00 -0.01
CA PRO A 4 -10.44 -0.83 0.44
C PRO A 4 -10.02 -2.24 0.84
N SER A 5 -10.73 -2.86 1.79
CA SER A 5 -10.33 -4.12 2.41
C SER A 5 -11.04 -5.34 1.83
N ASN A 6 -10.32 -6.42 1.71
CA ASN A 6 -10.89 -7.75 1.46
C ASN A 6 -10.88 -8.55 2.78
N PRO A 7 -12.02 -9.13 3.26
CA PRO A 7 -13.28 -9.31 2.52
C PRO A 7 -14.35 -8.25 2.77
N SER A 8 -14.14 -7.29 3.68
CA SER A 8 -15.20 -6.42 4.19
C SER A 8 -15.72 -5.38 3.18
N GLY A 9 -14.89 -4.98 2.21
CA GLY A 9 -15.16 -3.86 1.32
C GLY A 9 -15.06 -2.47 1.98
N MET A 10 -14.76 -2.43 3.27
CA MET A 10 -14.61 -1.17 4.03
C MET A 10 -13.37 -0.41 3.57
N ALA A 11 -13.50 0.90 3.48
CA ALA A 11 -12.39 1.81 3.20
C ALA A 11 -12.27 2.86 4.32
N TYR A 12 -11.04 3.24 4.62
CA TYR A 12 -10.78 4.37 5.52
C TYR A 12 -11.09 5.68 4.81
N THR A 13 -11.74 6.57 5.51
CA THR A 13 -11.92 7.95 5.10
C THR A 13 -10.62 8.75 5.22
N LYS A 14 -10.55 9.89 4.55
CA LYS A 14 -9.41 10.82 4.68
C LYS A 14 -9.19 11.23 6.15
N ALA A 15 -10.27 11.49 6.90
CA ALA A 15 -10.19 11.89 8.30
C ALA A 15 -9.59 10.78 9.18
N GLU A 16 -9.95 9.52 8.93
CA GLU A 16 -9.37 8.38 9.64
C GLU A 16 -7.90 8.18 9.30
N PHE A 17 -7.48 8.39 8.04
CA PHE A 17 -6.06 8.37 7.69
C PHE A 17 -5.28 9.51 8.33
N VAL A 18 -5.87 10.71 8.48
CA VAL A 18 -5.24 11.80 9.26
C VAL A 18 -5.02 11.36 10.70
N ALA A 19 -6.06 10.86 11.37
CA ALA A 19 -5.98 10.40 12.75
C ALA A 19 -4.95 9.27 12.94
N LEU A 20 -4.91 8.32 12.00
CA LEU A 20 -3.92 7.25 12.01
C LEU A 20 -2.49 7.78 11.83
N GLY A 21 -2.31 8.78 10.95
CA GLY A 21 -1.03 9.47 10.77
C GLY A 21 -0.53 10.11 12.07
N GLU A 22 -1.41 10.74 12.83
CA GLU A 22 -1.09 11.30 14.15
C GLU A 22 -0.55 10.25 15.13
N VAL A 23 -1.14 9.06 15.12
CA VAL A 23 -0.66 7.94 15.94
C VAL A 23 0.70 7.45 15.45
N LEU A 24 0.84 7.22 14.13
CA LEU A 24 2.06 6.70 13.54
C LEU A 24 3.28 7.60 13.76
N ARG A 25 3.09 8.93 13.80
CA ARG A 25 4.17 9.89 14.12
C ARG A 25 4.76 9.70 15.50
N LYS A 26 4.00 9.16 16.45
CA LYS A 26 4.48 8.85 17.81
C LYS A 26 5.36 7.60 17.87
N TYR A 27 5.37 6.80 16.81
CA TYR A 27 6.08 5.52 16.74
C TYR A 27 6.97 5.48 15.47
N PRO A 28 8.08 6.23 15.45
CA PRO A 28 8.90 6.43 14.25
C PRO A 28 9.55 5.14 13.72
N ASP A 29 9.75 4.15 14.58
CA ASP A 29 10.39 2.86 14.22
C ASP A 29 9.44 1.88 13.53
N VAL A 30 8.13 2.20 13.46
CA VAL A 30 7.14 1.34 12.80
C VAL A 30 7.21 1.55 11.29
N LEU A 31 7.53 0.49 10.54
CA LEU A 31 7.39 0.47 9.08
C LEU A 31 5.94 0.29 8.68
N ILE A 32 5.54 0.95 7.60
CA ILE A 32 4.18 0.97 7.11
C ILE A 32 4.13 0.24 5.77
N ALA A 33 3.22 -0.71 5.63
CA ALA A 33 2.87 -1.31 4.34
C ALA A 33 1.39 -1.07 4.08
N THR A 34 1.06 -0.44 2.95
CA THR A 34 -0.31 -0.29 2.48
C THR A 34 -0.51 -1.14 1.23
N ASP A 35 -1.56 -1.93 1.24
CA ASP A 35 -1.99 -2.76 0.11
C ASP A 35 -3.17 -2.09 -0.56
N ASP A 36 -2.90 -1.47 -1.70
CA ASP A 36 -3.85 -0.64 -2.45
C ASP A 36 -4.45 -1.41 -3.64
N MET A 37 -4.40 -2.74 -3.61
CA MET A 37 -4.86 -3.63 -4.69
C MET A 37 -6.29 -3.34 -5.17
N TYR A 38 -7.12 -2.77 -4.33
CA TYR A 38 -8.54 -2.48 -4.60
C TYR A 38 -8.84 -1.00 -4.85
N GLU A 39 -7.83 -0.17 -5.09
CA GLU A 39 -8.01 1.29 -5.30
C GLU A 39 -9.03 1.64 -6.40
N HIS A 40 -9.06 0.84 -7.48
CA HIS A 40 -9.98 1.05 -8.61
C HIS A 40 -11.35 0.37 -8.43
N THR A 41 -11.59 -0.30 -7.33
CA THR A 41 -12.86 -0.99 -7.04
C THR A 41 -13.68 -0.30 -5.95
N LEU A 42 -13.31 0.90 -5.58
CA LEU A 42 -14.05 1.75 -4.65
C LEU A 42 -15.21 2.45 -5.39
N TRP A 43 -16.44 2.35 -4.85
CA TRP A 43 -17.65 2.75 -5.58
C TRP A 43 -18.33 4.00 -5.04
N ILE A 44 -17.99 4.44 -3.85
CA ILE A 44 -18.76 5.45 -3.11
C ILE A 44 -17.98 6.69 -2.68
N GLU A 45 -16.65 6.68 -2.70
CA GLU A 45 -15.81 7.77 -2.24
C GLU A 45 -14.56 7.91 -3.09
N GLU A 46 -13.84 9.01 -2.91
CA GLU A 46 -12.51 9.19 -3.47
C GLU A 46 -11.52 8.23 -2.79
N PHE A 47 -10.70 7.57 -3.59
CA PHE A 47 -9.63 6.73 -3.05
C PHE A 47 -8.61 7.58 -2.28
N ASN A 48 -8.34 7.16 -1.06
CA ASN A 48 -7.28 7.71 -0.22
C ASN A 48 -6.40 6.57 0.30
N ASN A 49 -5.12 6.82 0.48
CA ASN A 49 -4.24 5.93 1.23
C ASN A 49 -3.45 6.71 2.27
N ILE A 50 -2.78 5.98 3.16
CA ILE A 50 -2.02 6.58 4.26
C ILE A 50 -0.97 7.58 3.78
N LEU A 51 -0.33 7.32 2.64
CA LEU A 51 0.76 8.14 2.12
C LEU A 51 0.28 9.39 1.39
N THR A 52 -0.83 9.29 0.63
CA THR A 52 -1.41 10.47 -0.04
C THR A 52 -1.94 11.48 0.98
N VAL A 53 -2.44 10.99 2.12
CA VAL A 53 -2.96 11.84 3.20
C VAL A 53 -1.85 12.32 4.14
N ASN A 54 -0.79 11.53 4.34
CA ASN A 54 0.33 11.82 5.23
C ASN A 54 1.67 11.66 4.49
N PRO A 55 2.04 12.56 3.58
CA PRO A 55 3.23 12.42 2.73
C PRO A 55 4.55 12.44 3.51
N ASP A 56 4.56 12.95 4.72
CA ASP A 56 5.69 12.93 5.63
C ASP A 56 6.08 11.52 6.13
N LEU A 57 5.20 10.53 5.95
CA LEU A 57 5.47 9.13 6.29
C LEU A 57 6.18 8.35 5.18
N TYR A 58 6.55 9.00 4.06
CA TYR A 58 7.14 8.36 2.88
C TYR A 58 8.36 7.49 3.21
N ASP A 59 9.30 7.99 3.99
CA ASP A 59 10.60 7.34 4.24
C ASP A 59 10.51 5.97 4.94
N ARG A 60 9.32 5.60 5.40
CA ARG A 60 9.06 4.32 6.07
C ARG A 60 7.78 3.63 5.60
N THR A 61 7.28 4.03 4.43
CA THR A 61 6.06 3.47 3.84
C THR A 61 6.36 2.75 2.54
N ILE A 62 5.82 1.54 2.40
CA ILE A 62 5.77 0.79 1.15
C ILE A 62 4.32 0.70 0.70
N VAL A 63 4.07 1.09 -0.54
CA VAL A 63 2.79 0.88 -1.23
C VAL A 63 2.90 -0.39 -2.06
N LEU A 64 1.98 -1.31 -1.85
CA LEU A 64 1.84 -2.56 -2.60
C LEU A 64 0.62 -2.47 -3.50
N ASN A 65 0.75 -2.89 -4.75
CA ASN A 65 -0.35 -2.90 -5.70
C ASN A 65 -0.09 -3.95 -6.79
N GLY A 66 -1.02 -4.09 -7.72
CA GLY A 66 -0.89 -5.04 -8.81
C GLY A 66 -2.02 -4.96 -9.82
N VAL A 67 -1.88 -5.73 -10.89
CA VAL A 67 -2.84 -5.72 -12.00
C VAL A 67 -4.00 -6.71 -11.83
N SER A 68 -3.90 -7.60 -10.86
CA SER A 68 -4.81 -8.74 -10.71
C SER A 68 -6.28 -8.35 -10.58
N LYS A 69 -6.58 -7.29 -9.82
CA LYS A 69 -7.96 -6.89 -9.52
C LYS A 69 -8.45 -5.79 -10.45
N ALA A 70 -7.72 -4.68 -10.51
CA ALA A 70 -8.10 -3.53 -11.33
C ALA A 70 -8.29 -3.87 -12.81
N TYR A 71 -7.48 -4.78 -13.34
CA TYR A 71 -7.45 -5.14 -14.75
C TYR A 71 -7.90 -6.59 -15.04
N SER A 72 -8.46 -7.28 -14.04
CA SER A 72 -8.90 -8.70 -14.16
C SER A 72 -7.79 -9.63 -14.66
N MET A 73 -6.54 -9.38 -14.26
CA MET A 73 -5.33 -10.06 -14.74
C MET A 73 -4.75 -11.00 -13.66
N THR A 74 -5.59 -11.77 -13.00
CA THR A 74 -5.16 -12.64 -11.89
C THR A 74 -4.16 -13.72 -12.34
N GLY A 75 -4.31 -14.23 -13.56
CA GLY A 75 -3.42 -15.27 -14.12
C GLY A 75 -2.02 -14.77 -14.48
N TRP A 76 -1.82 -13.47 -14.63
CA TRP A 76 -0.54 -12.87 -15.01
C TRP A 76 0.47 -12.85 -13.86
N ARG A 77 0.03 -12.96 -12.65
CA ARG A 77 0.86 -12.96 -11.43
C ARG A 77 1.77 -11.75 -11.30
N ILE A 78 1.27 -10.55 -11.64
CA ILE A 78 2.03 -9.29 -11.60
C ILE A 78 1.56 -8.44 -10.43
N GLY A 79 2.50 -8.13 -9.53
CA GLY A 79 2.39 -7.12 -8.49
C GLY A 79 3.61 -6.22 -8.50
N TYR A 80 3.49 -5.08 -7.89
CA TYR A 80 4.57 -4.12 -7.76
C TYR A 80 4.54 -3.42 -6.40
N ALA A 81 5.68 -2.88 -6.02
CA ALA A 81 5.84 -2.10 -4.81
C ALA A 81 6.52 -0.77 -5.13
N ALA A 82 6.09 0.28 -4.45
CA ALA A 82 6.70 1.60 -4.49
C ALA A 82 7.04 2.07 -3.07
N GLY A 83 8.18 2.74 -2.92
CA GLY A 83 8.61 3.23 -1.62
C GLY A 83 10.07 3.66 -1.62
N PRO A 84 10.67 3.92 -0.45
CA PRO A 84 12.04 4.36 -0.32
C PRO A 84 13.03 3.42 -0.99
N GLN A 85 14.02 3.99 -1.69
CA GLN A 85 15.01 3.23 -2.47
C GLN A 85 15.71 2.14 -1.65
N ALA A 86 16.01 2.40 -0.39
CA ALA A 86 16.68 1.43 0.48
C ALA A 86 15.81 0.18 0.71
N LEU A 87 14.52 0.36 0.98
CA LEU A 87 13.57 -0.73 1.17
C LEU A 87 13.33 -1.51 -0.13
N ILE A 88 13.08 -0.80 -1.23
CA ILE A 88 12.87 -1.44 -2.54
C ILE A 88 14.14 -2.17 -2.99
N GLY A 89 15.32 -1.62 -2.74
CA GLY A 89 16.59 -2.29 -3.04
C GLY A 89 16.78 -3.59 -2.26
N ALA A 90 16.43 -3.60 -0.98
CA ALA A 90 16.46 -4.82 -0.16
C ALA A 90 15.47 -5.88 -0.65
N MET A 91 14.24 -5.47 -0.99
CA MET A 91 13.22 -6.37 -1.55
C MET A 91 13.67 -7.00 -2.87
N LYS A 92 14.23 -6.21 -3.80
CA LYS A 92 14.78 -6.72 -5.07
C LYS A 92 15.88 -7.73 -4.85
N LYS A 93 16.79 -7.45 -3.92
CA LYS A 93 17.90 -8.36 -3.60
C LYS A 93 17.38 -9.70 -3.06
N LEU A 94 16.36 -9.66 -2.20
CA LEU A 94 15.75 -10.87 -1.65
C LEU A 94 14.98 -11.65 -2.73
N GLN A 95 14.17 -10.95 -3.52
CA GLN A 95 13.39 -11.54 -4.60
C GLN A 95 14.28 -12.25 -5.64
N SER A 96 15.40 -11.65 -6.03
CA SER A 96 16.33 -12.22 -7.01
C SER A 96 16.93 -13.58 -6.57
N GLN A 97 16.89 -13.88 -5.29
CA GLN A 97 17.33 -15.17 -4.74
C GLN A 97 16.20 -16.21 -4.65
N SER A 98 14.95 -15.79 -4.81
CA SER A 98 13.77 -16.64 -4.55
C SER A 98 12.93 -16.89 -5.78
N THR A 99 12.77 -15.91 -6.65
CA THR A 99 11.91 -15.98 -7.84
C THR A 99 12.53 -15.24 -9.02
N SER A 100 12.10 -15.59 -10.24
CA SER A 100 12.52 -14.93 -11.49
C SER A 100 11.53 -13.88 -11.99
N ASN A 101 10.51 -13.61 -11.23
CA ASN A 101 9.49 -12.61 -11.60
C ASN A 101 9.95 -11.18 -11.33
#